data_45ee00801bfde23823b88380a92a94a1
#
_entry.id   45ee00801bfde23823b88380a92a94a1
#
_cell.length_a   1.000
_cell.length_b   1.000
_cell.length_c   1.000
_cell.angle_alpha   90.00
_cell.angle_beta   90.00
_cell.angle_gamma   90.00
#
_symmetry.space_group_name_H-M   'P 1'
#
loop_
_entity.id
_entity.type
_entity.pdbx_description
1 polymer ?
#
loop_
_entity_poly.entity_id
_entity_poly.type
_entity_poly.pdbx_seq_one_letter_code
_entity_poly.pdbx_strand_id
1 'polypeptide(L)'
;MITLYQIAGSVGGIVVGTGNKVEDYGVGFYTKYGDGGVDIAPIADLYKTEVWELGDYLEVDQRIVDADPTDGLWIDSRSDEEQLGASYAELEEAMETGTGPAVEVLKKFNTQNKHKMEPIPTFKL
;
A
#
# COMPACT_ATOMS: atom_id res chain seq x y z
N MET A 1 -2.28 -11.78 -9.53
CA MET A 1 -1.91 -10.79 -10.56
C MET A 1 -1.94 -11.38 -11.98
N ILE A 2 -1.28 -12.51 -12.28
CA ILE A 2 -1.28 -13.12 -13.62
C ILE A 2 -2.70 -13.26 -14.19
N THR A 3 -3.66 -13.76 -13.41
CA THR A 3 -5.05 -13.92 -13.83
C THR A 3 -5.72 -12.57 -14.15
N LEU A 4 -5.44 -11.53 -13.36
CA LEU A 4 -6.00 -10.20 -13.60
C LEU A 4 -5.49 -9.61 -14.93
N TYR A 5 -4.20 -9.73 -15.20
CA TYR A 5 -3.63 -9.28 -16.48
C TYR A 5 -4.13 -10.09 -17.68
N GLN A 6 -4.35 -11.39 -17.51
CA GLN A 6 -4.94 -12.22 -18.56
C GLN A 6 -6.37 -11.75 -18.88
N ILE A 7 -7.18 -11.49 -17.84
CA ILE A 7 -8.56 -10.99 -18.01
C ILE A 7 -8.53 -9.60 -18.64
N ALA A 8 -7.75 -8.67 -18.08
CA ALA A 8 -7.62 -7.31 -18.61
C ALA A 8 -7.25 -7.32 -20.09
N GLY A 9 -6.22 -8.09 -20.48
CA GLY A 9 -5.81 -8.21 -21.87
C GLY A 9 -6.88 -8.80 -22.79
N SER A 10 -7.71 -9.72 -22.29
CA SER A 10 -8.79 -10.35 -23.07
C SER A 10 -9.96 -9.42 -23.37
N VAL A 11 -10.17 -8.39 -22.54
CA VAL A 11 -11.27 -7.43 -22.67
C VAL A 11 -10.80 -6.02 -23.08
N GLY A 12 -9.50 -5.83 -23.35
CA GLY A 12 -8.92 -4.52 -23.66
C GLY A 12 -8.92 -3.57 -22.46
N GLY A 13 -8.84 -4.10 -21.26
CA GLY A 13 -8.82 -3.36 -19.99
C GLY A 13 -7.41 -3.21 -19.42
N ILE A 14 -7.34 -2.55 -18.26
CA ILE A 14 -6.12 -2.34 -17.47
C ILE A 14 -6.33 -2.85 -16.04
N VAL A 15 -5.24 -3.07 -15.30
CA VAL A 15 -5.27 -3.43 -13.89
C VAL A 15 -5.08 -2.18 -13.04
N VAL A 16 -6.03 -1.94 -12.13
CA VAL A 16 -6.04 -0.80 -11.21
C VAL A 16 -5.51 -1.24 -9.85
N GLY A 17 -4.51 -0.54 -9.34
CA GLY A 17 -3.94 -0.74 -8.01
C GLY A 17 -4.77 -0.10 -6.90
N THR A 18 -4.64 -0.62 -5.71
CA THR A 18 -5.37 -0.21 -4.50
C THR A 18 -4.44 0.16 -3.34
N GLY A 19 -3.12 0.21 -3.56
CA GLY A 19 -2.14 0.64 -2.57
C GLY A 19 -2.26 2.13 -2.27
N ASN A 20 -2.03 2.49 -1.01
CA ASN A 20 -2.00 3.87 -0.54
C ASN A 20 -0.56 4.36 -0.34
N LYS A 21 -0.40 5.63 0.00
CA LYS A 21 0.92 6.29 0.13
C LYS A 21 1.81 5.66 1.19
N VAL A 22 1.25 5.22 2.32
CA VAL A 22 2.02 4.57 3.39
C VAL A 22 2.54 3.23 2.92
N GLU A 23 1.66 2.42 2.32
CA GLU A 23 1.98 1.09 1.82
C GLU A 23 3.00 1.16 0.67
N ASP A 24 2.74 2.00 -0.34
CA ASP A 24 3.51 2.02 -1.58
C ASP A 24 4.83 2.78 -1.44
N TYR A 25 4.84 3.94 -0.80
CA TYR A 25 6.01 4.83 -0.74
C TYR A 25 6.63 4.96 0.65
N GLY A 26 5.87 4.68 1.72
CA GLY A 26 6.36 4.70 3.09
C GLY A 26 7.16 3.44 3.42
N VAL A 27 6.46 2.35 3.59
CA VAL A 27 7.02 1.08 4.11
C VAL A 27 7.27 0.02 3.04
N GLY A 28 6.69 0.13 1.84
CA GLY A 28 6.78 -0.89 0.79
C GLY A 28 6.10 -2.20 1.19
N PHE A 29 4.95 -2.11 1.84
CA PHE A 29 4.16 -3.25 2.32
C PHE A 29 3.28 -3.82 1.22
N TYR A 30 3.91 -4.38 0.20
CA TYR A 30 3.26 -5.01 -0.95
C TYR A 30 4.21 -6.00 -1.63
N THR A 31 3.67 -6.86 -2.48
CA THR A 31 4.43 -7.75 -3.34
C THR A 31 4.68 -7.07 -4.68
N LYS A 32 5.94 -6.83 -5.05
CA LYS A 32 6.36 -6.01 -6.21
C LYS A 32 5.62 -6.35 -7.51
N TYR A 33 5.45 -7.63 -7.81
CA TYR A 33 4.76 -8.11 -9.01
C TYR A 33 3.42 -8.80 -8.68
N GLY A 34 2.99 -8.70 -7.43
CA GLY A 34 1.65 -9.02 -6.98
C GLY A 34 0.78 -7.77 -7.04
N ASP A 35 0.28 -7.35 -5.89
CA ASP A 35 -0.54 -6.14 -5.71
C ASP A 35 0.16 -4.84 -6.12
N GLY A 36 1.50 -4.78 -6.07
CA GLY A 36 2.27 -3.64 -6.60
C GLY A 36 2.45 -3.63 -8.12
N GLY A 37 2.13 -4.73 -8.82
CA GLY A 37 2.30 -4.84 -10.27
C GLY A 37 1.02 -4.43 -11.02
N VAL A 38 0.74 -3.15 -11.13
CA VAL A 38 -0.50 -2.58 -11.69
C VAL A 38 -0.20 -1.58 -12.80
N ASP A 39 -1.21 -1.24 -13.61
CA ASP A 39 -1.08 -0.27 -14.69
C ASP A 39 -1.27 1.17 -14.20
N ILE A 40 -2.18 1.37 -13.24
CA ILE A 40 -2.44 2.65 -12.59
C ILE A 40 -2.68 2.45 -11.09
N ALA A 41 -2.35 3.46 -10.28
CA ALA A 41 -2.53 3.47 -8.84
C ALA A 41 -3.22 4.78 -8.39
N PRO A 42 -4.56 4.89 -8.49
CA PRO A 42 -5.28 6.17 -8.34
C PRO A 42 -5.22 6.77 -6.94
N ILE A 43 -5.05 5.95 -5.91
CA ILE A 43 -5.03 6.37 -4.50
C ILE A 43 -3.62 6.30 -3.87
N ALA A 44 -2.58 6.03 -4.67
CA ALA A 44 -1.22 5.85 -4.16
C ALA A 44 -0.59 7.11 -3.54
N ASP A 45 -1.12 8.31 -3.81
CA ASP A 45 -0.67 9.56 -3.17
C ASP A 45 -1.53 9.97 -1.96
N LEU A 46 -2.55 9.19 -1.63
CA LEU A 46 -3.37 9.39 -0.44
C LEU A 46 -2.82 8.58 0.74
N TYR A 47 -2.80 9.17 1.93
CA TYR A 47 -2.58 8.45 3.18
C TYR A 47 -3.72 7.48 3.47
N LYS A 48 -3.50 6.51 4.34
CA LYS A 48 -4.56 5.55 4.73
C LYS A 48 -5.75 6.24 5.37
N THR A 49 -5.49 7.22 6.22
CA THR A 49 -6.53 8.03 6.86
C THR A 49 -7.34 8.81 5.82
N GLU A 50 -6.70 9.38 4.81
CA GLU A 50 -7.38 10.07 3.70
C GLU A 50 -8.19 9.10 2.82
N VAL A 51 -7.73 7.85 2.67
CA VAL A 51 -8.51 6.81 1.95
C VAL A 51 -9.79 6.47 2.71
N TRP A 52 -9.75 6.38 4.05
CA TRP A 52 -10.96 6.19 4.86
C TRP A 52 -11.92 7.39 4.73
N GLU A 53 -11.42 8.62 4.84
CA GLU A 53 -12.21 9.83 4.64
C GLU A 53 -12.86 9.90 3.24
N LEU A 54 -12.11 9.50 2.21
CA LEU A 54 -12.64 9.41 0.85
C LEU A 54 -13.72 8.33 0.74
N GLY A 55 -13.55 7.20 1.41
CA GLY A 55 -14.54 6.13 1.49
C GLY A 55 -15.86 6.61 2.09
N ASP A 56 -15.79 7.32 3.21
CA ASP A 56 -16.96 7.95 3.84
C ASP A 56 -17.62 9.00 2.93
N TYR A 57 -16.83 9.84 2.28
CA TYR A 57 -17.35 10.85 1.35
C TYR A 57 -18.07 10.23 0.14
N LEU A 58 -17.60 9.09 -0.33
CA LEU A 58 -18.18 8.35 -1.46
C LEU A 58 -19.33 7.42 -1.03
N GLU A 59 -19.72 7.44 0.24
CA GLU A 59 -20.78 6.59 0.80
C GLU A 59 -20.51 5.09 0.61
N VAL A 60 -19.24 4.68 0.69
CA VAL A 60 -18.85 3.26 0.71
C VAL A 60 -19.48 2.59 1.94
N ASP A 61 -19.93 1.33 1.79
CA ASP A 61 -20.54 0.57 2.89
C ASP A 61 -19.63 0.62 4.14
N GLN A 62 -20.19 1.06 5.27
CA GLN A 62 -19.44 1.29 6.51
C GLN A 62 -18.70 0.03 6.98
N ARG A 63 -19.23 -1.15 6.70
CA ARG A 63 -18.55 -2.41 7.03
C ARG A 63 -17.23 -2.59 6.28
N ILE A 64 -17.03 -1.90 5.15
CA ILE A 64 -15.78 -1.89 4.39
C ILE A 64 -14.84 -0.83 4.95
N VAL A 65 -15.36 0.37 5.25
CA VAL A 65 -14.56 1.47 5.80
C VAL A 65 -14.03 1.13 7.19
N ASP A 66 -14.85 0.50 8.04
CA ASP A 66 -14.49 0.12 9.42
C ASP A 66 -13.70 -1.20 9.50
N ALA A 67 -13.50 -1.91 8.40
CA ALA A 67 -12.77 -3.16 8.43
C ALA A 67 -11.28 -2.94 8.77
N ASP A 68 -10.76 -3.74 9.70
CA ASP A 68 -9.34 -3.71 10.02
C ASP A 68 -8.50 -4.01 8.77
N PRO A 69 -7.47 -3.19 8.47
CA PRO A 69 -6.59 -3.43 7.34
C PRO A 69 -5.79 -4.71 7.54
N THR A 70 -5.90 -5.63 6.59
CA THR A 70 -5.19 -6.92 6.62
C THR A 70 -4.88 -7.40 5.20
N ASP A 71 -3.71 -8.02 5.02
CA ASP A 71 -3.34 -8.67 3.76
C ASP A 71 -4.06 -10.01 3.54
N GLY A 72 -4.74 -10.54 4.56
CA GLY A 72 -5.50 -11.79 4.47
C GLY A 72 -4.65 -13.05 4.23
N LEU A 73 -3.33 -12.98 4.39
CA LEU A 73 -2.42 -14.08 4.10
C LEU A 73 -2.18 -15.01 5.31
N TRP A 74 -2.53 -14.57 6.50
CA TRP A 74 -2.23 -15.27 7.75
C TRP A 74 -3.47 -15.92 8.38
N ILE A 75 -3.29 -17.13 8.92
CA ILE A 75 -4.38 -17.90 9.58
C ILE A 75 -4.88 -17.20 10.86
N ASP A 76 -4.01 -16.45 11.54
CA ASP A 76 -4.32 -15.73 12.77
C ASP A 76 -4.97 -14.36 12.53
N SER A 77 -5.23 -14.00 11.28
CA SER A 77 -5.92 -12.76 10.88
C SER A 77 -5.27 -11.49 11.44
N ARG A 78 -3.94 -11.52 11.63
CA ARG A 78 -3.19 -10.34 12.10
C ARG A 78 -3.39 -9.16 11.16
N SER A 79 -3.50 -7.96 11.74
CA SER A 79 -3.62 -6.71 10.99
C SER A 79 -2.29 -6.27 10.36
N ASP A 80 -2.36 -5.35 9.41
CA ASP A 80 -1.17 -4.72 8.83
C ASP A 80 -0.37 -3.96 9.90
N GLU A 81 -1.05 -3.25 10.82
CA GLU A 81 -0.41 -2.52 11.92
C GLU A 81 0.33 -3.46 12.88
N GLU A 82 -0.24 -4.64 13.18
CA GLU A 82 0.46 -5.66 13.99
C GLU A 82 1.71 -6.18 13.27
N GLN A 83 1.66 -6.34 11.95
CA GLN A 83 2.80 -6.80 11.15
C GLN A 83 3.89 -5.73 11.03
N LEU A 84 3.51 -4.47 10.90
CA LEU A 84 4.41 -3.34 10.80
C LEU A 84 5.00 -2.95 12.17
N GLY A 85 4.21 -3.10 13.23
CA GLY A 85 4.57 -2.70 14.58
C GLY A 85 4.39 -1.19 14.83
N ALA A 86 3.53 -0.54 14.04
CA ALA A 86 3.12 0.85 14.18
C ALA A 86 1.75 1.05 13.53
N SER A 87 0.97 2.01 14.02
CA SER A 87 -0.29 2.40 13.41
C SER A 87 -0.08 3.21 12.12
N TYR A 88 -1.09 3.24 11.25
CA TYR A 88 -1.05 4.08 10.06
C TYR A 88 -0.86 5.56 10.41
N ALA A 89 -1.56 6.07 11.41
CA ALA A 89 -1.42 7.46 11.86
C ALA A 89 0.01 7.80 12.31
N GLU A 90 0.68 6.90 13.04
CA GLU A 90 2.06 7.09 13.46
C GLU A 90 3.04 7.05 12.28
N LEU A 91 2.79 6.19 11.29
CA LEU A 91 3.59 6.10 10.07
C LEU A 91 3.41 7.36 9.21
N GLU A 92 2.19 7.87 9.10
CA GLU A 92 1.87 9.11 8.39
C GLU A 92 2.55 10.31 9.04
N GLU A 93 2.48 10.46 10.37
CA GLU A 93 3.23 11.49 11.12
C GLU A 93 4.73 11.40 10.83
N ALA A 94 5.29 10.19 10.85
CA ALA A 94 6.71 9.98 10.58
C ALA A 94 7.07 10.35 9.12
N MET A 95 6.20 10.09 8.15
CA MET A 95 6.40 10.45 6.75
C MET A 95 6.33 11.96 6.52
N GLU A 96 5.43 12.66 7.19
CA GLU A 96 5.23 14.11 7.03
C GLU A 96 6.29 14.93 7.75
N THR A 97 6.58 14.57 9.00
CA THR A 97 7.37 15.41 9.90
C THR A 97 8.81 14.92 10.08
N GLY A 98 9.08 13.67 9.76
CA GLY A 98 10.35 12.99 10.08
C GLY A 98 10.53 12.74 11.58
N THR A 99 9.48 12.89 12.39
CA THR A 99 9.48 12.70 13.85
C THR A 99 8.35 11.76 14.27
N GLY A 100 8.32 11.35 15.53
CA GLY A 100 7.28 10.48 16.07
C GLY A 100 7.76 9.05 16.36
N PRO A 101 6.89 8.24 16.97
CA PRO A 101 7.28 6.90 17.46
C PRO A 101 7.61 5.92 16.32
N ALA A 102 7.00 6.07 15.15
CA ALA A 102 7.17 5.14 14.02
C ALA A 102 8.35 5.45 13.09
N VAL A 103 9.16 6.49 13.36
CA VAL A 103 10.28 6.89 12.48
C VAL A 103 11.27 5.77 12.23
N GLU A 104 11.65 5.02 13.25
CA GLU A 104 12.62 3.92 13.08
C GLU A 104 11.98 2.72 12.35
N VAL A 105 10.69 2.46 12.56
CA VAL A 105 9.91 1.46 11.83
C VAL A 105 9.86 1.84 10.35
N LEU A 106 9.47 3.08 10.04
CA LEU A 106 9.41 3.62 8.69
C LEU A 106 10.76 3.48 7.97
N LYS A 107 11.85 3.93 8.57
CA LYS A 107 13.20 3.84 8.01
C LYS A 107 13.62 2.41 7.72
N LYS A 108 13.36 1.50 8.67
CA LYS A 108 13.68 0.08 8.53
C LYS A 108 12.99 -0.52 7.30
N PHE A 109 11.66 -0.39 7.23
CA PHE A 109 10.88 -0.97 6.14
C PHE A 109 11.18 -0.29 4.81
N ASN A 110 11.29 1.03 4.77
CA ASN A 110 11.65 1.79 3.57
C ASN A 110 12.99 1.31 3.00
N THR A 111 14.01 1.16 3.85
CA THR A 111 15.33 0.67 3.44
C THR A 111 15.26 -0.77 2.89
N GLN A 112 14.57 -1.67 3.59
CA GLN A 112 14.44 -3.07 3.18
C GLN A 112 13.70 -3.22 1.85
N ASN A 113 12.65 -2.42 1.65
CA ASN A 113 11.72 -2.52 0.52
C ASN A 113 12.01 -1.53 -0.60
N LYS A 114 13.07 -0.73 -0.50
CA LYS A 114 13.44 0.31 -1.47
C LYS A 114 13.43 -0.18 -2.92
N HIS A 115 13.91 -1.40 -3.16
CA HIS A 115 13.94 -2.02 -4.48
C HIS A 115 12.54 -2.22 -5.11
N LYS A 116 11.48 -2.19 -4.33
CA LYS A 116 10.09 -2.27 -4.81
C LYS A 116 9.60 -0.92 -5.32
N MET A 117 10.02 0.16 -4.66
CA MET A 117 9.59 1.53 -4.92
C MET A 117 10.36 2.20 -6.04
N GLU A 118 11.58 1.74 -6.31
CA GLU A 118 12.45 2.31 -7.35
C GLU A 118 12.22 1.64 -8.71
N PRO A 119 12.46 2.37 -9.81
CA PRO A 119 12.47 1.79 -11.15
C PRO A 119 13.42 0.59 -11.23
N ILE A 120 13.08 -0.36 -12.10
CA ILE A 120 13.94 -1.53 -12.33
C ILE A 120 15.31 -1.05 -12.84
N PRO A 121 16.41 -1.45 -12.17
CA PRO A 121 17.75 -1.07 -12.61
C PRO A 121 18.03 -1.56 -14.03
N THR A 122 18.51 -0.68 -14.87
CA THR A 122 18.90 -0.99 -16.25
C THR A 122 20.37 -0.68 -16.47
N PHE A 123 21.03 -1.50 -17.27
CA PHE A 123 22.38 -1.19 -17.73
C PHE A 123 22.32 0.03 -18.68
N LYS A 124 23.17 0.99 -18.42
CA LYS A 124 23.38 2.14 -19.32
C LYS A 124 24.76 2.03 -19.95
N LEU A 125 24.81 2.19 -21.27
CA LEU A 125 26.05 2.30 -22.04
C LEU A 125 26.68 3.67 -21.83
#